data_1d80a01c4f634b400089f6899687dab8
#
_entry.id   1d80a01c4f634b400089f6899687dab8
#
_cell.length_a   1.000
_cell.length_b   1.000
_cell.length_c   1.000
_cell.angle_alpha   90.00
_cell.angle_beta   90.00
_cell.angle_gamma   90.00
#
_symmetry.space_group_name_H-M   'P 1'
#
loop_
_entity.id
_entity.type
_entity.pdbx_description
1 polymer ?
#
loop_
_entity_poly.entity_id
_entity_poly.type
_entity_poly.pdbx_seq_one_letter_code
_entity_poly.pdbx_strand_id
1 'polypeptide(L)'
;MRRLLDAWSGIPAYVRNGRFDVVAANKLAMALAPLYQPGRNLVRDMFLDPAVRVVFPDWPEIAAQTVAALRASTDSRNAELAASLNGSDEFRRLWALHDVRPARDETKRFLHPYAGMLVLRRQSLAVAGSDLVIIAYQPEPGSPSADSLADLA
;
A
#
# COMPACT_ATOMS: atom_id res chain seq x y z
N MET A 1 4.20 -12.14 -13.86
CA MET A 1 3.39 -11.47 -12.81
C MET A 1 2.52 -10.36 -13.37
N ARG A 2 3.08 -9.45 -14.15
CA ARG A 2 2.31 -8.34 -14.74
C ARG A 2 1.09 -8.80 -15.54
N ARG A 3 1.23 -9.87 -16.35
CA ARG A 3 0.11 -10.43 -17.14
C ARG A 3 -1.06 -10.88 -16.25
N LEU A 4 -0.76 -11.45 -15.09
CA LEU A 4 -1.79 -11.85 -14.13
C LEU A 4 -2.54 -10.63 -13.60
N LEU A 5 -1.82 -9.58 -13.24
CA LEU A 5 -2.43 -8.34 -12.74
C LEU A 5 -3.26 -7.64 -13.82
N ASP A 6 -2.80 -7.65 -15.07
CA ASP A 6 -3.52 -7.02 -16.18
C ASP A 6 -4.83 -7.76 -16.50
N ALA A 7 -4.92 -9.05 -16.19
CA ALA A 7 -6.15 -9.81 -16.34
C ALA A 7 -7.21 -9.42 -15.30
N TRP A 8 -6.84 -8.78 -14.20
CA TRP A 8 -7.75 -8.30 -13.16
C TRP A 8 -8.21 -6.87 -13.48
N SER A 9 -9.03 -6.71 -14.52
CA SER A 9 -9.36 -5.41 -15.07
C SER A 9 -10.18 -4.48 -14.16
N GLY A 10 -10.91 -5.01 -13.22
CA GLY A 10 -11.76 -4.22 -12.32
C GLY A 10 -11.23 -4.09 -10.89
N ILE A 11 -10.03 -4.60 -10.63
CA ILE A 11 -9.46 -4.68 -9.28
C ILE A 11 -8.08 -4.04 -9.28
N PRO A 12 -7.86 -2.93 -8.56
CA PRO A 12 -6.52 -2.39 -8.38
C PRO A 12 -5.64 -3.41 -7.68
N ALA A 13 -4.52 -3.76 -8.28
CA ALA A 13 -3.59 -4.72 -7.70
C ALA A 13 -2.14 -4.36 -8.02
N TYR A 14 -1.27 -4.58 -7.04
CA TYR A 14 0.16 -4.43 -7.21
C TYR A 14 0.89 -5.57 -6.50
N VAL A 15 2.14 -5.75 -6.85
CA VAL A 15 3.03 -6.73 -6.22
C VAL A 15 4.18 -5.99 -5.57
N ARG A 16 4.46 -6.31 -4.31
CA ARG A 16 5.64 -5.82 -3.62
C ARG A 16 6.60 -6.96 -3.28
N ASN A 17 7.87 -6.64 -3.16
CA ASN A 17 8.88 -7.58 -2.66
C ASN A 17 9.05 -7.44 -1.13
N GLY A 18 9.99 -8.18 -0.56
CA GLY A 18 10.29 -8.15 0.88
C GLY A 18 10.85 -6.82 1.39
N ARG A 19 11.34 -5.95 0.50
CA ARG A 19 11.80 -4.60 0.81
C ARG A 19 10.70 -3.55 0.70
N PHE A 20 9.48 -3.95 0.43
CA PHE A 20 8.35 -3.04 0.19
C PHE A 20 8.49 -2.21 -1.11
N ASP A 21 9.33 -2.63 -2.05
CA ASP A 21 9.36 -2.06 -3.38
C ASP A 21 8.18 -2.58 -4.19
N VAL A 22 7.52 -1.69 -4.92
CA VAL A 22 6.49 -2.08 -5.90
C VAL A 22 7.22 -2.60 -7.15
N VAL A 23 7.04 -3.87 -7.45
CA VAL A 23 7.71 -4.51 -8.59
C VAL A 23 6.81 -4.66 -9.80
N ALA A 24 5.50 -4.62 -9.60
CA ALA A 24 4.50 -4.65 -10.67
C ALA A 24 3.19 -4.05 -10.17
N ALA A 25 2.41 -3.49 -11.09
CA ALA A 25 1.08 -2.96 -10.78
C ALA A 25 0.23 -2.97 -12.05
N ASN A 26 -1.09 -3.14 -11.90
CA ASN A 26 -1.97 -2.95 -13.03
C ASN A 26 -2.32 -1.45 -13.19
N LYS A 27 -2.95 -1.11 -14.30
CA LYS A 27 -3.28 0.28 -14.62
C LYS A 27 -4.17 0.91 -13.57
N LEU A 28 -5.12 0.15 -13.06
CA LEU A 28 -6.08 0.66 -12.08
C LEU A 28 -5.42 0.97 -10.73
N ALA A 29 -4.45 0.16 -10.30
CA ALA A 29 -3.66 0.46 -9.10
C ALA A 29 -2.86 1.75 -9.28
N MET A 30 -2.23 1.94 -10.43
CA MET A 30 -1.48 3.15 -10.73
C MET A 30 -2.39 4.39 -10.78
N ALA A 31 -3.61 4.23 -11.31
CA ALA A 31 -4.61 5.30 -11.32
C ALA A 31 -5.16 5.61 -9.93
N LEU A 32 -5.21 4.61 -9.05
CA LEU A 32 -5.72 4.76 -7.68
C LEU A 32 -4.80 5.65 -6.84
N ALA A 33 -3.49 5.41 -6.88
CA ALA A 33 -2.54 6.20 -6.10
C ALA A 33 -1.12 6.13 -6.68
N PRO A 34 -0.38 7.27 -6.70
CA PRO A 34 0.96 7.32 -7.26
C PRO A 34 1.97 6.39 -6.60
N LEU A 35 1.81 6.10 -5.30
CA LEU A 35 2.76 5.23 -4.60
C LEU A 35 2.74 3.79 -5.12
N TYR A 36 1.74 3.40 -5.89
CA TYR A 36 1.66 2.05 -6.47
C TYR A 36 2.32 1.94 -7.85
N GLN A 37 3.06 2.96 -8.26
CA GLN A 37 3.88 2.88 -9.48
C GLN A 37 5.05 1.91 -9.27
N PRO A 38 5.33 1.01 -10.23
CA PRO A 38 6.53 0.18 -10.16
C PRO A 38 7.80 1.01 -9.99
N GLY A 39 8.70 0.54 -9.13
CA GLY A 39 9.94 1.22 -8.79
C GLY A 39 9.86 2.10 -7.55
N ARG A 40 8.68 2.36 -7.03
CA ARG A 40 8.52 3.11 -5.79
C ARG A 40 8.61 2.19 -4.58
N ASN A 41 9.01 2.75 -3.42
CA ASN A 41 9.04 2.03 -2.17
C ASN A 41 7.91 2.50 -1.27
N LEU A 42 7.06 1.56 -0.84
CA LEU A 42 5.86 1.88 -0.07
C LEU A 42 6.16 2.53 1.28
N VAL A 43 7.20 2.05 1.97
CA VAL A 43 7.56 2.57 3.29
C VAL A 43 8.17 3.96 3.17
N ARG A 44 9.09 4.13 2.22
CA ARG A 44 9.71 5.43 1.98
C ARG A 44 8.69 6.50 1.60
N ASP A 45 7.80 6.19 0.67
CA ASP A 45 6.78 7.13 0.21
C ASP A 45 5.79 7.47 1.31
N MET A 46 5.47 6.52 2.18
CA MET A 46 4.56 6.75 3.30
C MET A 46 5.04 7.90 4.19
N PHE A 47 6.34 8.02 4.39
CA PHE A 47 6.92 9.01 5.31
C PHE A 47 7.56 10.20 4.63
N LEU A 48 7.97 10.09 3.36
CA LEU A 48 8.73 11.14 2.67
C LEU A 48 7.96 11.82 1.55
N ASP A 49 6.85 11.26 1.07
CA ASP A 49 6.04 11.86 0.02
C ASP A 49 4.79 12.52 0.62
N PRO A 50 4.71 13.88 0.63
CA PRO A 50 3.55 14.58 1.17
C PRO A 50 2.23 14.21 0.48
N ALA A 51 2.26 13.84 -0.80
CA ALA A 51 1.06 13.45 -1.55
C ALA A 51 0.39 12.21 -0.97
N VAL A 52 1.15 11.32 -0.34
CA VAL A 52 0.61 10.10 0.27
C VAL A 52 -0.32 10.42 1.44
N ARG A 53 -0.02 11.47 2.20
CA ARG A 53 -0.90 11.92 3.30
C ARG A 53 -2.25 12.42 2.79
N VAL A 54 -2.26 13.00 1.60
CA VAL A 54 -3.50 13.49 0.99
C VAL A 54 -4.36 12.33 0.49
N VAL A 55 -3.72 11.29 -0.05
CA VAL A 55 -4.42 10.09 -0.55
C VAL A 55 -5.09 9.33 0.59
N PHE A 56 -4.49 9.30 1.76
CA PHE A 56 -4.97 8.52 2.90
C PHE A 56 -5.54 9.42 3.99
N PRO A 57 -6.87 9.57 4.10
CA PRO A 57 -7.47 10.28 5.24
C PRO A 57 -7.09 9.68 6.58
N ASP A 58 -6.86 8.37 6.63
CA ASP A 58 -6.44 7.63 7.83
C ASP A 58 -4.92 7.46 7.90
N TRP A 59 -4.14 8.41 7.38
CA TRP A 59 -2.68 8.32 7.30
C TRP A 59 -2.02 7.93 8.63
N PRO A 60 -2.39 8.50 9.80
CA PRO A 60 -1.73 8.11 11.05
C PRO A 60 -1.82 6.61 11.35
N GLU A 61 -2.98 6.01 11.12
CA GLU A 61 -3.19 4.58 11.33
C GLU A 61 -2.42 3.74 10.30
N ILE A 62 -2.47 4.14 9.05
CA ILE A 62 -1.77 3.44 7.96
C ILE A 62 -0.26 3.53 8.17
N ALA A 63 0.25 4.69 8.59
CA ALA A 63 1.67 4.86 8.91
C ALA A 63 2.11 3.94 10.04
N ALA A 64 1.30 3.82 11.10
CA ALA A 64 1.59 2.91 12.22
C ALA A 64 1.61 1.45 11.77
N GLN A 65 0.66 1.04 10.94
CA GLN A 65 0.62 -0.31 10.36
C GLN A 65 1.84 -0.58 9.48
N THR A 66 2.27 0.42 8.72
CA THR A 66 3.45 0.32 7.84
C THR A 66 4.73 0.09 8.66
N VAL A 67 4.92 0.84 9.75
CA VAL A 67 6.07 0.66 10.65
C VAL A 67 6.03 -0.72 11.30
N ALA A 68 4.85 -1.18 11.74
CA ALA A 68 4.71 -2.52 12.32
C ALA A 68 5.07 -3.62 11.32
N ALA A 69 4.65 -3.47 10.05
CA ALA A 69 4.99 -4.41 8.99
C ALA A 69 6.51 -4.43 8.71
N LEU A 70 7.14 -3.26 8.68
CA LEU A 70 8.59 -3.13 8.50
C LEU A 70 9.33 -3.81 9.65
N ARG A 71 8.91 -3.59 10.88
CA ARG A 71 9.51 -4.21 12.07
C ARG A 71 9.38 -5.73 12.06
N ALA A 72 8.23 -6.24 11.62
CA ALA A 72 7.96 -7.68 11.55
C ALA A 72 8.70 -8.38 10.40
N SER A 73 9.23 -7.63 9.44
CA SER A 73 9.93 -8.19 8.28
C SER A 73 11.23 -8.88 8.69
N THR A 74 11.48 -10.04 8.08
CA THR A 74 12.74 -10.79 8.25
C THR A 74 13.78 -10.48 7.19
N ASP A 75 13.47 -9.60 6.24
CA ASP A 75 14.41 -9.21 5.18
C ASP A 75 15.49 -8.30 5.78
N SER A 76 16.75 -8.76 5.72
CA SER A 76 17.88 -8.04 6.31
C SER A 76 18.12 -6.65 5.70
N ARG A 77 17.67 -6.44 4.46
CA ARG A 77 17.80 -5.14 3.77
C ARG A 77 16.91 -4.06 4.38
N ASN A 78 15.93 -4.45 5.18
CA ASN A 78 14.99 -3.50 5.79
C ASN A 78 15.60 -2.71 6.98
N ALA A 79 16.71 -3.18 7.55
CA ALA A 79 17.46 -2.39 8.52
C ALA A 79 18.01 -1.11 7.88
N GLU A 80 18.52 -1.20 6.66
CA GLU A 80 19.03 -0.06 5.90
C GLU A 80 17.88 0.89 5.50
N LEU A 81 16.75 0.34 5.08
CA LEU A 81 15.55 1.13 4.79
C LEU A 81 15.09 1.91 6.01
N ALA A 82 15.00 1.26 7.18
CA ALA A 82 14.63 1.91 8.43
C ALA A 82 15.62 3.03 8.80
N ALA A 83 16.93 2.78 8.67
CA ALA A 83 17.94 3.80 8.93
C ALA A 83 17.79 5.02 8.00
N SER A 84 17.39 4.81 6.75
CA SER A 84 17.19 5.89 5.79
C SER A 84 16.02 6.82 6.14
N LEU A 85 15.14 6.40 7.05
CA LEU A 85 13.95 7.15 7.46
C LEU A 85 14.15 7.93 8.76
N ASN A 86 15.33 7.94 9.33
CA ASN A 86 15.63 8.64 10.59
C ASN A 86 15.42 10.16 10.51
N GLY A 87 15.33 10.74 9.31
CA GLY A 87 14.99 12.14 9.11
C GLY A 87 13.51 12.47 9.32
N SER A 88 12.64 11.46 9.39
CA SER A 88 11.21 11.65 9.63
C SER A 88 10.90 11.55 11.12
N ASP A 89 10.35 12.60 11.70
CA ASP A 89 9.97 12.63 13.11
C ASP A 89 8.86 11.61 13.42
N GLU A 90 7.87 11.50 12.53
CA GLU A 90 6.79 10.53 12.69
C GLU A 90 7.31 9.10 12.61
N PHE A 91 8.22 8.80 11.69
CA PHE A 91 8.81 7.47 11.59
C PHE A 91 9.55 7.13 12.88
N ARG A 92 10.40 8.04 13.39
CA ARG A 92 11.15 7.80 14.62
C ARG A 92 10.23 7.56 15.81
N ARG A 93 9.16 8.35 15.91
CA ARG A 93 8.18 8.20 16.99
C ARG A 93 7.50 6.83 16.94
N LEU A 94 7.03 6.44 15.77
CA LEU A 94 6.35 5.15 15.58
C LEU A 94 7.30 3.97 15.78
N TRP A 95 8.54 4.10 15.32
CA TRP A 95 9.55 3.06 15.49
C TRP A 95 9.88 2.83 16.96
N ALA A 96 9.96 3.90 17.76
CA ALA A 96 10.26 3.84 19.20
C ALA A 96 9.14 3.20 20.02
N LEU A 97 7.89 3.24 19.55
CA LEU A 97 6.75 2.65 20.26
C LEU A 97 6.79 1.13 20.30
N HIS A 98 7.51 0.48 19.40
CA HIS A 98 7.57 -0.98 19.28
C HIS A 98 6.20 -1.66 19.21
N ASP A 99 5.21 -0.97 18.66
CA ASP A 99 3.87 -1.52 18.50
C ASP A 99 3.91 -2.78 17.63
N VAL A 100 3.22 -3.82 18.09
CA VAL A 100 3.00 -5.03 17.31
C VAL A 100 1.54 -5.04 16.88
N ARG A 101 1.31 -4.94 15.58
CA ARG A 101 -0.03 -4.98 15.01
C ARG A 101 -0.14 -6.17 14.10
N PRO A 102 -1.14 -7.06 14.27
CA PRO A 102 -1.35 -8.15 13.35
C PRO A 102 -1.71 -7.59 11.96
N ALA A 103 -1.18 -8.23 10.92
CA ALA A 103 -1.62 -7.93 9.56
C ALA A 103 -3.11 -8.27 9.46
N ARG A 104 -3.90 -7.32 8.97
CA ARG A 104 -5.33 -7.51 8.77
C ARG A 104 -5.71 -7.21 7.35
N ASP A 105 -6.68 -7.94 6.86
CA ASP A 105 -7.43 -7.53 5.69
C ASP A 105 -8.42 -6.48 6.14
N GLU A 106 -8.13 -5.23 5.82
CA GLU A 106 -8.90 -4.09 6.33
C GLU A 106 -9.49 -3.27 5.21
N THR A 107 -10.59 -2.63 5.54
CA THR A 107 -11.14 -1.57 4.73
C THR A 107 -10.23 -0.36 4.80
N LYS A 108 -9.87 0.17 3.64
CA LYS A 108 -8.98 1.32 3.51
C LYS A 108 -9.69 2.42 2.73
N ARG A 109 -9.57 3.66 3.20
CA ARG A 109 -10.14 4.82 2.52
C ARG A 109 -9.06 5.52 1.69
N PHE A 110 -9.42 5.85 0.46
CA PHE A 110 -8.58 6.61 -0.47
C PHE A 110 -9.33 7.87 -0.86
N LEU A 111 -8.67 9.02 -0.77
CA LEU A 111 -9.19 10.26 -1.32
C LEU A 111 -8.56 10.50 -2.68
N HIS A 112 -9.30 10.22 -3.74
CA HIS A 112 -8.85 10.36 -5.11
C HIS A 112 -9.22 11.74 -5.66
N PRO A 113 -8.33 12.42 -6.40
CA PRO A 113 -8.59 13.77 -6.90
C PRO A 113 -9.80 13.86 -7.85
N TYR A 114 -10.13 12.79 -8.55
CA TYR A 114 -11.25 12.76 -9.49
C TYR A 114 -12.42 11.92 -8.99
N ALA A 115 -12.14 10.76 -8.43
CA ALA A 115 -13.18 9.83 -7.98
C ALA A 115 -13.73 10.14 -6.58
N GLY A 116 -13.07 11.04 -5.84
CA GLY A 116 -13.44 11.35 -4.47
C GLY A 116 -13.08 10.26 -3.50
N MET A 117 -13.89 10.07 -2.46
CA MET A 117 -13.63 9.07 -1.42
C MET A 117 -13.95 7.67 -1.93
N LEU A 118 -12.95 6.80 -1.87
CA LEU A 118 -13.09 5.37 -2.19
C LEU A 118 -12.88 4.55 -0.92
N VAL A 119 -13.80 3.64 -0.65
CA VAL A 119 -13.71 2.70 0.47
C VAL A 119 -13.49 1.31 -0.11
N LEU A 120 -12.30 0.77 0.08
CA LEU A 120 -11.87 -0.48 -0.56
C LEU A 120 -11.38 -1.47 0.47
N ARG A 121 -11.68 -2.75 0.26
CA ARG A 121 -11.19 -3.83 1.09
C ARG A 121 -9.83 -4.30 0.57
N ARG A 122 -8.83 -4.28 1.46
CA ARG A 122 -7.49 -4.75 1.16
C ARG A 122 -7.40 -6.26 1.33
N GLN A 123 -6.83 -6.95 0.36
CA GLN A 123 -6.48 -8.36 0.44
C GLN A 123 -5.01 -8.56 0.12
N SER A 124 -4.36 -9.46 0.85
CA SER A 124 -2.94 -9.74 0.75
C SER A 124 -2.72 -11.21 0.45
N LEU A 125 -1.95 -11.51 -0.59
CA LEU A 125 -1.71 -12.86 -1.10
C LEU A 125 -0.21 -13.08 -1.22
N ALA A 126 0.35 -13.93 -0.36
CA ALA A 126 1.76 -14.32 -0.47
C ALA A 126 1.96 -15.26 -1.66
N VAL A 127 3.00 -15.00 -2.44
CA VAL A 127 3.38 -15.87 -3.57
C VAL A 127 4.38 -16.90 -3.07
N ALA A 128 3.98 -18.17 -3.10
CA ALA A 128 4.80 -19.26 -2.59
C ALA A 128 6.18 -19.33 -3.27
N GLY A 129 7.20 -19.64 -2.49
CA GLY A 129 8.58 -19.76 -2.99
C GLY A 129 9.25 -18.44 -3.34
N SER A 130 8.70 -17.32 -2.91
CA SER A 130 9.24 -15.98 -3.18
C SER A 130 9.02 -15.05 -1.99
N ASP A 131 9.59 -13.84 -2.05
CA ASP A 131 9.31 -12.75 -1.12
C ASP A 131 8.18 -11.83 -1.61
N LEU A 132 7.49 -12.22 -2.69
CA LEU A 132 6.47 -11.40 -3.30
C LEU A 132 5.12 -11.52 -2.60
N VAL A 133 4.44 -10.39 -2.49
CA VAL A 133 3.08 -10.30 -1.97
C VAL A 133 2.23 -9.51 -2.96
N ILE A 134 1.09 -10.06 -3.33
CA ILE A 134 0.11 -9.38 -4.17
C ILE A 134 -0.88 -8.68 -3.23
N ILE A 135 -1.08 -7.39 -3.45
CA ILE A 135 -2.08 -6.60 -2.74
C ILE A 135 -3.16 -6.22 -3.72
N ALA A 136 -4.41 -6.54 -3.38
CA ALA A 136 -5.58 -6.19 -4.17
C ALA A 136 -6.57 -5.39 -3.34
N TYR A 137 -7.26 -4.45 -3.97
CA TYR A 137 -8.30 -3.63 -3.35
C TYR A 137 -9.63 -3.87 -4.04
N GLN A 138 -10.65 -4.22 -3.27
CA GLN A 138 -11.98 -4.52 -3.79
C GLN A 138 -13.03 -3.62 -3.14
N PRO A 139 -13.91 -2.99 -3.94
CA PRO A 139 -15.07 -2.29 -3.38
C PRO A 139 -16.12 -3.30 -2.96
N GLU A 140 -16.98 -2.87 -2.03
CA GLU A 140 -18.21 -3.64 -1.75
C GLU A 140 -19.07 -3.63 -3.01
N PRO A 141 -19.58 -4.81 -3.45
CA PRO A 141 -20.43 -4.86 -4.64
C PRO A 141 -21.65 -3.93 -4.51
N GLY A 142 -21.93 -3.17 -5.57
CA GLY A 142 -23.05 -2.24 -5.61
C GLY A 142 -22.88 -0.95 -4.81
N SER A 143 -21.70 -0.72 -4.23
CA SER A 143 -21.40 0.49 -3.47
C SER A 143 -21.07 1.67 -4.38
N PRO A 144 -21.18 2.92 -3.87
CA PRO A 144 -20.68 4.09 -4.62
C PRO A 144 -19.19 3.98 -4.98
N SER A 145 -18.39 3.36 -4.13
CA SER A 145 -16.97 3.12 -4.42
C SER A 145 -16.78 2.19 -5.61
N ALA A 146 -17.64 1.18 -5.79
CA ALA A 146 -17.60 0.30 -6.94
C ALA A 146 -17.84 1.09 -8.24
N ASP A 147 -18.81 1.97 -8.25
CA ASP A 147 -19.13 2.82 -9.41
C ASP A 147 -17.97 3.80 -9.71
N SER A 148 -17.46 4.47 -8.67
CA SER A 148 -16.36 5.43 -8.82
C SER A 148 -15.07 4.75 -9.29
N LEU A 149 -14.79 3.55 -8.80
CA LEU A 149 -13.63 2.77 -9.22
C LEU A 149 -13.75 2.34 -10.69
N ALA A 150 -14.94 1.95 -11.12
CA ALA A 150 -15.20 1.59 -12.53
C ALA A 150 -14.90 2.76 -13.47
N ASP A 151 -15.16 3.99 -13.04
CA ASP A 151 -14.90 5.20 -13.83
C ASP A 151 -13.40 5.48 -13.99
N LEU A 152 -12.55 4.93 -13.12
CA LEU A 152 -11.10 5.05 -13.24
C LEU A 152 -10.47 4.00 -14.16
N ALA A 153 -11.20 2.94 -14.43
CA ALA A 153 -10.70 1.83 -15.24
C ALA A 153 -10.57 2.17 -16.72
#